data_9fa25ddc2e5bd27b89f4630d1707748a
#
_entry.id   9fa25ddc2e5bd27b89f4630d1707748a
#
_cell.length_a   1.000
_cell.length_b   1.000
_cell.length_c   1.000
_cell.angle_alpha   90.00
_cell.angle_beta   90.00
_cell.angle_gamma   90.00
#
_symmetry.space_group_name_H-M   'P 1'
#
loop_
_entity.id
_entity.type
_entity.pdbx_description
1 polymer ?
#
loop_
_entity_poly.entity_id
_entity_poly.type
_entity_poly.pdbx_seq_one_letter_code
_entity_poly.pdbx_strand_id
1 'polypeptide(L)'
;MRKYIPLVLFIFSWPVLCADIHGRLVRVLDGDTIEVMDSRKAVRIRLINIDAPEKKQDYGRWSTDMMKSLVAGKTVTVTYFQRDRYGRILGQVYAPDGMNINQFMVRAGAAWVYEQYNTDPVLPVLQNE
;
A
#
# COMPACT_ATOMS: atom_id res chain seq x y z
N MET A 1 -17.92 -55.97 -11.56
CA MET A 1 -17.41 -54.77 -12.22
C MET A 1 -17.21 -53.67 -11.22
N ARG A 2 -15.98 -53.35 -10.96
CA ARG A 2 -15.64 -52.23 -10.07
C ARG A 2 -15.60 -50.97 -10.88
N LYS A 3 -16.50 -50.05 -10.62
CA LYS A 3 -16.40 -48.70 -11.11
C LYS A 3 -15.45 -47.94 -10.19
N TYR A 4 -14.29 -47.65 -10.71
CA TYR A 4 -13.37 -46.73 -10.03
C TYR A 4 -13.88 -45.33 -10.25
N ILE A 5 -14.32 -44.69 -9.16
CA ILE A 5 -14.54 -43.27 -9.16
C ILE A 5 -13.16 -42.65 -8.94
N PRO A 6 -12.59 -41.95 -9.94
CA PRO A 6 -11.34 -41.26 -9.68
C PRO A 6 -11.58 -40.22 -8.57
N LEU A 7 -10.79 -40.33 -7.53
CA LEU A 7 -10.78 -39.34 -6.50
C LEU A 7 -10.19 -38.05 -7.14
N VAL A 8 -11.08 -37.20 -7.60
CA VAL A 8 -10.66 -35.89 -8.06
C VAL A 8 -10.35 -35.08 -6.83
N LEU A 9 -9.07 -35.01 -6.52
CA LEU A 9 -8.59 -34.15 -5.45
C LEU A 9 -8.67 -32.71 -5.96
N PHE A 10 -9.76 -32.04 -5.61
CA PHE A 10 -9.81 -30.60 -5.78
C PHE A 10 -8.97 -29.97 -4.70
N ILE A 11 -7.73 -29.68 -5.04
CA ILE A 11 -6.94 -28.80 -4.20
C ILE A 11 -7.48 -27.41 -4.42
N PHE A 12 -8.39 -26.99 -3.56
CA PHE A 12 -8.71 -25.58 -3.45
C PHE A 12 -7.53 -24.91 -2.75
N SER A 13 -6.56 -24.48 -3.52
CA SER A 13 -5.72 -23.41 -3.04
C SER A 13 -6.60 -22.16 -3.08
N TRP A 14 -7.00 -21.72 -1.93
CA TRP A 14 -7.58 -20.38 -1.81
C TRP A 14 -6.48 -19.39 -2.16
N PRO A 15 -6.54 -18.69 -3.31
CA PRO A 15 -5.61 -17.61 -3.51
C PRO A 15 -5.86 -16.62 -2.39
N VAL A 16 -4.80 -16.21 -1.71
CA VAL A 16 -4.85 -14.97 -0.93
C VAL A 16 -5.26 -13.92 -1.94
N LEU A 17 -6.50 -13.44 -1.84
CA LEU A 17 -7.05 -12.47 -2.78
C LEU A 17 -6.35 -11.14 -2.52
N CYS A 18 -5.15 -10.98 -3.12
CA CYS A 18 -4.57 -9.67 -3.31
C CYS A 18 -5.38 -8.99 -4.41
N ALA A 19 -6.15 -7.99 -4.04
CA ALA A 19 -6.80 -7.15 -5.00
C ALA A 19 -5.86 -6.02 -5.40
N ASP A 20 -5.94 -5.62 -6.66
CA ASP A 20 -5.17 -4.50 -7.18
C ASP A 20 -6.12 -3.39 -7.61
N ILE A 21 -5.74 -2.17 -7.28
CA ILE A 21 -6.39 -0.98 -7.79
C ILE A 21 -5.40 -0.26 -8.70
N HIS A 22 -5.82 0.04 -9.92
CA HIS A 22 -5.10 0.94 -10.82
C HIS A 22 -5.92 2.22 -10.89
N GLY A 23 -5.46 3.26 -10.23
CA GLY A 23 -6.25 4.46 -10.10
C GLY A 23 -5.43 5.72 -10.16
N ARG A 24 -6.06 6.77 -10.66
CA ARG A 24 -5.47 8.09 -10.66
C ARG A 24 -5.50 8.66 -9.25
N LEU A 25 -4.43 9.29 -8.84
CA LEU A 25 -4.38 9.98 -7.56
C LEU A 25 -5.42 11.11 -7.53
N VAL A 26 -6.23 11.13 -6.46
CA VAL A 26 -7.18 12.20 -6.18
C VAL A 26 -6.51 13.27 -5.32
N ARG A 27 -5.92 12.86 -4.20
CA ARG A 27 -5.20 13.77 -3.30
C ARG A 27 -4.29 13.01 -2.35
N VAL A 28 -3.34 13.74 -1.76
CA VAL A 28 -2.47 13.28 -0.68
C VAL A 28 -2.96 13.90 0.62
N LEU A 29 -3.24 13.07 1.63
CA LEU A 29 -3.65 13.55 2.95
C LEU A 29 -2.43 13.74 3.86
N ASP A 30 -1.57 12.73 3.92
CA ASP A 30 -0.33 12.70 4.71
C ASP A 30 0.73 11.90 3.96
N GLY A 31 1.93 11.82 4.51
CA GLY A 31 3.01 11.02 3.92
C GLY A 31 2.74 9.52 3.89
N ASP A 32 1.70 9.04 4.55
CA ASP A 32 1.32 7.63 4.60
C ASP A 32 -0.12 7.38 4.17
N THR A 33 -0.85 8.39 3.72
CA THR A 33 -2.26 8.28 3.36
C THR A 33 -2.57 9.06 2.10
N ILE A 34 -3.12 8.38 1.11
CA ILE A 34 -3.52 8.96 -0.17
C ILE A 34 -4.95 8.55 -0.52
N GLU A 35 -5.52 9.24 -1.48
CA GLU A 35 -6.82 8.91 -2.03
C GLU A 35 -6.68 8.68 -3.52
N VAL A 36 -7.16 7.53 -4.00
CA VAL A 36 -7.10 7.17 -5.42
C VAL A 36 -8.48 6.88 -5.96
N MET A 37 -8.65 7.04 -7.26
CA MET A 37 -9.91 6.75 -7.92
C MET A 37 -9.95 5.27 -8.31
N ASP A 38 -10.90 4.55 -7.70
CA ASP A 38 -11.21 3.16 -8.06
C ASP A 38 -12.51 3.16 -8.84
N SER A 39 -12.40 3.06 -10.17
CA SER A 39 -13.52 3.20 -11.10
C SER A 39 -14.21 4.55 -10.92
N ARG A 40 -15.35 4.62 -10.24
CA ARG A 40 -16.12 5.85 -10.05
C ARG A 40 -16.09 6.38 -8.63
N LYS A 41 -15.30 5.74 -7.76
CA LYS A 41 -15.29 6.06 -6.33
C LYS A 41 -13.88 6.38 -5.88
N ALA A 42 -13.73 7.47 -5.15
CA ALA A 42 -12.48 7.78 -4.46
C ALA A 42 -12.33 6.88 -3.24
N VAL A 43 -11.21 6.18 -3.13
CA VAL A 43 -10.92 5.32 -2.00
C VAL A 43 -9.67 5.78 -1.29
N ARG A 44 -9.70 5.70 0.03
CA ARG A 44 -8.59 6.10 0.87
C ARG A 44 -7.65 4.92 1.10
N ILE A 45 -6.38 5.15 0.83
CA ILE A 45 -5.31 4.16 0.97
C ILE A 45 -4.41 4.58 2.12
N ARG A 46 -4.28 3.72 3.12
CA ARG A 46 -3.26 3.83 4.16
C ARG A 46 -2.09 2.93 3.75
N LEU A 47 -0.91 3.51 3.52
CA LEU A 47 0.25 2.72 3.17
C LEU A 47 0.62 1.83 4.35
N ILE A 48 0.77 0.54 4.10
CA ILE A 48 1.08 -0.42 5.18
C ILE A 48 2.55 -0.34 5.59
N ASN A 49 2.82 -0.77 6.80
CA ASN A 49 4.16 -0.97 7.36
C ASN A 49 4.93 0.31 7.63
N ILE A 50 4.42 1.46 7.27
CA ILE A 50 5.08 2.75 7.51
C ILE A 50 4.16 3.68 8.29
N ASP A 51 4.78 4.65 8.93
CA ASP A 51 4.10 5.73 9.62
C ASP A 51 4.79 7.04 9.27
N ALA A 52 4.03 8.09 9.06
CA ALA A 52 4.55 9.39 8.73
C ALA A 52 3.97 10.44 9.68
N PRO A 53 4.69 11.56 9.91
CA PRO A 53 4.13 12.62 10.72
C PRO A 53 2.89 13.20 10.05
N GLU A 54 1.87 13.49 10.84
CA GLU A 54 0.67 14.16 10.35
C GLU A 54 1.05 15.52 9.78
N LYS A 55 0.27 15.97 8.80
CA LYS A 55 0.56 17.21 8.08
C LYS A 55 0.84 18.42 8.97
N LYS A 56 0.20 18.47 10.15
CA LYS A 56 0.34 19.57 11.12
C LYS A 56 1.50 19.39 12.10
N GLN A 57 2.12 18.19 12.14
CA GLN A 57 3.26 17.90 13.00
C GLN A 57 4.55 18.41 12.37
N ASP A 58 5.62 18.48 13.18
CA ASP A 58 6.95 18.76 12.68
C ASP A 58 7.32 17.76 11.58
N TYR A 59 7.90 18.27 10.50
CA TYR A 59 8.23 17.50 9.29
C TYR A 59 7.01 16.92 8.54
N GLY A 60 5.78 17.10 9.06
CA GLY A 60 4.57 16.56 8.43
C GLY A 60 4.32 17.17 7.07
N ARG A 61 4.53 18.46 6.91
CA ARG A 61 4.41 19.13 5.62
C ARG A 61 5.44 18.61 4.62
N TRP A 62 6.68 18.45 5.05
CA TRP A 62 7.75 17.93 4.21
C TRP A 62 7.45 16.50 3.75
N SER A 63 7.02 15.63 4.68
CA SER A 63 6.62 14.26 4.37
C SER A 63 5.45 14.23 3.37
N THR A 64 4.43 15.04 3.61
CA THR A 64 3.28 15.15 2.71
C THR A 64 3.70 15.66 1.33
N ASP A 65 4.57 16.65 1.26
CA ASP A 65 5.08 17.18 0.00
C ASP A 65 5.95 16.17 -0.74
N MET A 66 6.72 15.35 -0.02
CA MET A 66 7.48 14.24 -0.60
C MET A 66 6.52 13.26 -1.28
N MET A 67 5.46 12.85 -0.59
CA MET A 67 4.46 11.97 -1.18
C MET A 67 3.83 12.60 -2.42
N LYS A 68 3.46 13.88 -2.36
CA LYS A 68 2.91 14.59 -3.52
C LYS A 68 3.87 14.57 -4.71
N SER A 69 5.17 14.75 -4.48
CA SER A 69 6.16 14.74 -5.56
C SER A 69 6.24 13.39 -6.27
N LEU A 70 5.93 12.31 -5.55
CA LEU A 70 5.99 10.95 -6.09
C LEU A 70 4.74 10.55 -6.87
N VAL A 71 3.57 11.00 -6.45
CA VAL A 71 2.29 10.44 -6.93
C VAL A 71 1.34 11.47 -7.54
N ALA A 72 1.53 12.76 -7.33
CA ALA A 72 0.62 13.79 -7.84
C ALA A 72 0.49 13.72 -9.36
N GLY A 73 -0.76 13.70 -9.84
CA GLY A 73 -1.06 13.63 -11.27
C GLY A 73 -0.77 12.29 -11.92
N LYS A 74 -0.43 11.28 -11.14
CA LYS A 74 -0.06 9.96 -11.67
C LYS A 74 -1.15 8.92 -11.41
N THR A 75 -1.16 7.88 -12.24
CA THR A 75 -1.91 6.65 -12.00
C THR A 75 -1.02 5.69 -11.23
N VAL A 76 -1.47 5.27 -10.06
CA VAL A 76 -0.71 4.35 -9.21
C VAL A 76 -1.37 2.99 -9.15
N THR A 77 -0.57 1.99 -8.83
CA THR A 77 -1.06 0.63 -8.55
C THR A 77 -1.03 0.42 -7.06
N VAL A 78 -2.14 -0.05 -6.51
CA VAL A 78 -2.25 -0.38 -5.08
C VAL A 78 -2.54 -1.87 -4.96
N THR A 79 -1.67 -2.60 -4.28
CA THR A 79 -1.92 -4.01 -3.95
C THR A 79 -2.36 -4.09 -2.50
N TYR A 80 -3.44 -4.81 -2.23
CA TYR A 80 -3.98 -4.91 -0.89
C TYR A 80 -4.73 -6.23 -0.69
N PHE A 81 -4.83 -6.66 0.55
CA PHE A 81 -5.64 -7.81 0.97
C PHE A 81 -6.45 -7.52 2.24
N GLN A 82 -6.37 -6.30 2.74
CA GLN A 82 -6.92 -5.95 4.05
C GLN A 82 -7.48 -4.52 4.03
N ARG A 83 -8.55 -4.32 4.81
CA ARG A 83 -9.09 -3.00 5.12
C ARG A 83 -9.04 -2.79 6.62
N ASP A 84 -8.89 -1.55 7.07
CA ASP A 84 -9.01 -1.24 8.49
C ASP A 84 -10.47 -1.03 8.89
N ARG A 85 -10.69 -0.83 10.20
CA ARG A 85 -12.04 -0.63 10.74
C ARG A 85 -12.72 0.65 10.25
N TYR A 86 -11.97 1.58 9.69
CA TYR A 86 -12.48 2.85 9.16
C TYR A 86 -12.76 2.79 7.66
N GLY A 87 -12.62 1.63 7.06
CA GLY A 87 -12.85 1.43 5.64
C GLY A 87 -11.70 1.83 4.74
N ARG A 88 -10.55 2.22 5.30
CA ARG A 88 -9.36 2.50 4.50
C ARG A 88 -8.75 1.19 3.99
N ILE A 89 -8.26 1.22 2.78
CA ILE A 89 -7.49 0.11 2.23
C ILE A 89 -6.07 0.18 2.79
N LEU A 90 -5.59 -0.94 3.32
CA LEU A 90 -4.21 -1.08 3.78
C LEU A 90 -3.40 -1.70 2.66
N GLY A 91 -2.55 -0.91 2.03
CA GLY A 91 -1.91 -1.35 0.79
C GLY A 91 -0.49 -0.92 0.57
N GLN A 92 0.13 -1.58 -0.40
CA GLN A 92 1.39 -1.19 -1.02
C GLN A 92 1.08 -0.35 -2.24
N VAL A 93 1.76 0.77 -2.40
CA VAL A 93 1.56 1.69 -3.51
C VAL A 93 2.79 1.66 -4.43
N TYR A 94 2.52 1.53 -5.72
CA TYR A 94 3.56 1.51 -6.75
C TYR A 94 3.34 2.64 -7.74
N ALA A 95 4.41 3.36 -8.05
CA ALA A 95 4.42 4.36 -9.11
C ALA A 95 4.31 3.69 -10.49
N PRO A 96 4.01 4.46 -11.57
CA PRO A 96 3.93 3.90 -12.92
C PRO A 96 5.19 3.18 -13.39
N ASP A 97 6.36 3.58 -12.89
CA ASP A 97 7.64 2.92 -13.21
C ASP A 97 7.91 1.66 -12.38
N GLY A 98 6.97 1.27 -11.49
CA GLY A 98 7.11 0.11 -10.64
C GLY A 98 7.78 0.38 -9.29
N MET A 99 8.17 1.61 -9.00
CA MET A 99 8.80 1.96 -7.72
C MET A 99 7.84 1.76 -6.56
N ASN A 100 8.29 1.04 -5.54
CA ASN A 100 7.53 0.85 -4.29
C ASN A 100 7.58 2.13 -3.46
N ILE A 101 6.46 2.82 -3.37
CA ILE A 101 6.37 4.11 -2.68
C ILE A 101 6.51 3.94 -1.16
N ASN A 102 5.96 2.85 -0.59
CA ASN A 102 6.12 2.58 0.84
C ASN A 102 7.61 2.52 1.22
N GLN A 103 8.40 1.80 0.44
CA GLN A 103 9.85 1.69 0.68
C GLN A 103 10.57 2.99 0.42
N PHE A 104 10.20 3.71 -0.63
CA PHE A 104 10.85 4.99 -0.96
C PHE A 104 10.66 6.02 0.15
N MET A 105 9.47 6.12 0.74
CA MET A 105 9.20 7.07 1.82
C MET A 105 10.10 6.82 3.03
N VAL A 106 10.35 5.55 3.36
CA VAL A 106 11.27 5.20 4.45
C VAL A 106 12.72 5.51 4.06
N ARG A 107 13.13 5.15 2.87
CA ARG A 107 14.49 5.43 2.38
C ARG A 107 14.79 6.93 2.36
N ALA A 108 13.83 7.75 1.97
CA ALA A 108 13.97 9.21 1.90
C ALA A 108 13.93 9.88 3.28
N GLY A 109 13.60 9.13 4.33
CA GLY A 109 13.43 9.69 5.68
C GLY A 109 12.10 10.43 5.87
N ALA A 110 11.16 10.29 4.94
CA ALA A 110 9.85 10.94 5.01
C ALA A 110 8.83 10.16 5.83
N ALA A 111 9.13 8.90 6.13
CA ALA A 111 8.34 8.03 6.97
C ALA A 111 9.27 7.08 7.73
N TRP A 112 8.76 6.47 8.77
CA TRP A 112 9.51 5.45 9.51
C TRP A 112 8.75 4.13 9.50
N VAL A 113 9.46 3.03 9.83
CA VAL A 113 8.87 1.71 9.90
C VAL A 113 7.90 1.65 11.07
N TYR A 114 6.69 1.17 10.80
CA TYR A 114 5.71 0.89 11.87
C TYR A 114 6.02 -0.51 12.42
N GLU A 115 7.00 -0.60 13.30
CA GLU A 115 7.61 -1.85 13.74
C GLU A 115 6.61 -2.88 14.26
N GLN A 116 5.60 -2.41 14.99
CA GLN A 116 4.59 -3.27 15.60
C GLN A 116 3.79 -4.08 14.57
N TYR A 117 3.61 -3.56 13.37
CA TYR A 117 2.80 -4.19 12.32
C TYR A 117 3.58 -4.48 11.04
N ASN A 118 4.89 -4.26 11.05
CA ASN A 118 5.70 -4.40 9.85
C ASN A 118 5.81 -5.85 9.40
N THR A 119 5.51 -6.08 8.12
CA THR A 119 5.64 -7.38 7.46
C THR A 119 6.70 -7.37 6.35
N ASP A 120 7.36 -6.23 6.12
CA ASP A 120 8.37 -6.07 5.08
C ASP A 120 9.78 -6.07 5.69
N PRO A 121 10.59 -7.11 5.47
CA PRO A 121 11.93 -7.19 6.07
C PRO A 121 12.92 -6.18 5.48
N VAL A 122 12.63 -5.59 4.33
CA VAL A 122 13.48 -4.59 3.69
C VAL A 122 13.39 -3.23 4.39
N LEU A 123 12.24 -2.89 4.95
CA LEU A 123 12.02 -1.56 5.53
C LEU A 123 12.98 -1.20 6.67
N PRO A 124 13.27 -2.08 7.65
CA PRO A 124 14.24 -1.75 8.70
C PRO A 124 15.63 -1.47 8.14
N VAL A 125 16.01 -2.16 7.07
CA VAL A 125 17.31 -1.93 6.41
C VAL A 125 17.35 -0.55 5.77
N LEU A 126 16.30 -0.15 5.09
CA LEU A 126 16.20 1.16 4.44
C LEU A 126 16.20 2.30 5.46
N GLN A 127 15.57 2.09 6.61
CA GLN A 127 15.50 3.09 7.67
C GLN A 127 16.87 3.40 8.27
N ASN A 128 17.78 2.43 8.27
CA ASN A 128 19.12 2.57 8.82
C ASN A 128 20.16 3.11 7.82
N GLU A 129 19.77 3.36 6.61
CA GLU A 129 20.65 3.98 5.60
C GLU A 129 20.90 5.46 5.84
#